data_92081dc75b90d6a6d9b5298c4a02748f
#
_entry.id   92081dc75b90d6a6d9b5298c4a02748f
#
_cell.length_a   1.000
_cell.length_b   1.000
_cell.length_c   1.000
_cell.angle_alpha   90.00
_cell.angle_beta   90.00
_cell.angle_gamma   90.00
#
_symmetry.space_group_name_H-M   'P 1'
#
loop_
_entity.id
_entity.type
_entity.pdbx_description
1 polymer ?
#
loop_
_entity_poly.entity_id
_entity_poly.type
_entity_poly.pdbx_seq_one_letter_code
_entity_poly.pdbx_strand_id
1 'polypeptide(L)'
;MYDELSVSFENPATDAMGYQHIQGKLYCGRDWLELQFKEKDRAFRKSDTNVVRLEYGEVEAAEYISKWFQPKLLILQTRSPEKLDEFPGADVGRVELQVMRESTSHAKRVAALIDYRQSEAFLEESEERVERSRESE
;
A
#
# COMPACT_ATOMS: atom_id res chain seq x y z
N MET A 1 16.15 -13.04 -0.79
CA MET A 1 14.75 -13.32 -1.19
C MET A 1 13.81 -12.44 -0.39
N TYR A 2 12.91 -11.75 -1.07
CA TYR A 2 11.93 -10.91 -0.39
C TYR A 2 10.69 -11.74 -0.05
N ASP A 3 10.47 -11.93 1.24
CA ASP A 3 9.27 -12.59 1.72
C ASP A 3 8.09 -11.63 1.70
N GLU A 4 6.90 -12.17 1.90
CA GLU A 4 5.69 -11.36 2.00
C GLU A 4 5.75 -10.46 3.23
N LEU A 5 5.31 -9.22 3.08
CA LEU A 5 5.30 -8.23 4.15
C LEU A 5 3.86 -7.89 4.53
N SER A 6 3.66 -7.62 5.80
CA SER A 6 2.36 -7.21 6.33
C SER A 6 2.56 -6.04 7.29
N VAL A 7 1.89 -4.94 7.00
CA VAL A 7 2.01 -3.70 7.78
C VAL A 7 0.65 -3.34 8.35
N SER A 8 0.53 -3.42 9.67
CA SER A 8 -0.68 -2.96 10.37
C SER A 8 -0.61 -1.45 10.58
N PHE A 9 -1.71 -0.77 10.35
CA PHE A 9 -1.78 0.68 10.52
C PHE A 9 -3.07 1.09 11.23
N GLU A 10 -3.02 2.26 11.83
CA GLU A 10 -4.18 2.85 12.49
C GLU A 10 -4.11 4.36 12.33
N ASN A 11 -4.99 4.90 11.49
CA ASN A 11 -5.07 6.33 11.28
C ASN A 11 -6.09 6.93 12.24
N PRO A 12 -5.68 7.85 13.12
CA PRO A 12 -6.62 8.48 14.04
C PRO A 12 -7.61 9.37 13.28
N ALA A 13 -8.76 9.60 13.89
CA ALA A 13 -9.75 10.48 13.32
C ALA A 13 -9.22 11.92 13.19
N THR A 14 -9.41 12.49 12.00
CA THR A 14 -9.03 13.88 11.72
C THR A 14 -10.22 14.83 11.81
N ASP A 15 -11.44 14.28 11.81
CA ASP A 15 -12.66 15.08 11.96
C ASP A 15 -12.93 15.42 13.43
N ALA A 16 -13.64 16.53 13.64
CA ALA A 16 -13.92 17.04 14.99
C ALA A 16 -14.77 16.08 15.83
N MET A 17 -15.54 15.20 15.18
CA MET A 17 -16.44 14.26 15.86
C MET A 17 -15.79 12.89 16.11
N GLY A 18 -14.60 12.66 15.60
CA GLY A 18 -13.88 11.40 15.80
C GLY A 18 -14.46 10.19 15.05
N TYR A 19 -15.18 10.41 13.95
CA TYR A 19 -15.85 9.34 13.22
C TYR A 19 -15.01 8.67 12.13
N GLN A 20 -13.88 9.29 11.75
CA GLN A 20 -13.06 8.78 10.64
C GLN A 20 -11.81 8.06 11.09
N HIS A 21 -11.91 7.31 12.17
CA HIS A 21 -10.82 6.46 12.63
C HIS A 21 -10.74 5.23 11.74
N ILE A 22 -9.58 5.00 11.14
CA ILE A 22 -9.38 3.92 10.19
C ILE A 22 -8.33 2.96 10.73
N GLN A 23 -8.61 1.68 10.65
CA GLN A 23 -7.69 0.63 11.05
C GLN A 23 -7.61 -0.40 9.94
N GLY A 24 -6.42 -0.89 9.66
CA GLY A 24 -6.28 -1.90 8.63
C GLY A 24 -4.88 -2.46 8.51
N LYS A 25 -4.65 -3.07 7.38
CA LYS A 25 -3.40 -3.76 7.09
C LYS A 25 -3.06 -3.64 5.61
N LEU A 26 -1.79 -3.34 5.33
CA LEU A 26 -1.24 -3.42 3.99
C LEU A 26 -0.51 -4.75 3.87
N TYR A 27 -0.97 -5.60 2.98
CA TYR A 27 -0.34 -6.88 2.69
C TYR A 27 0.39 -6.80 1.36
N CYS A 28 1.67 -7.14 1.34
CA CYS A 28 2.49 -7.16 0.14
C CYS A 28 2.71 -8.61 -0.26
N GLY A 29 1.91 -9.09 -1.19
CA GLY A 29 1.98 -10.45 -1.67
C GLY A 29 2.94 -10.60 -2.85
N ARG A 30 2.87 -11.75 -3.50
CA ARG A 30 3.73 -12.05 -4.63
C ARG A 30 3.38 -11.25 -5.88
N ASP A 31 2.09 -11.13 -6.18
CA ASP A 31 1.61 -10.56 -7.43
C ASP A 31 0.97 -9.18 -7.27
N TRP A 32 0.49 -8.86 -6.07
CA TRP A 32 -0.19 -7.60 -5.82
C TRP A 32 -0.05 -7.16 -4.37
N LEU A 33 -0.34 -5.87 -4.17
CA LEU A 33 -0.54 -5.27 -2.85
C LEU A 33 -2.02 -5.35 -2.51
N GLU A 34 -2.34 -5.65 -1.27
CA GLU A 34 -3.71 -5.64 -0.78
C GLU A 34 -3.83 -4.70 0.41
N LEU A 35 -4.64 -3.67 0.26
CA LEU A 35 -4.92 -2.72 1.33
C LEU A 35 -6.29 -3.05 1.90
N GLN A 36 -6.30 -3.54 3.13
CA GLN A 36 -7.51 -3.86 3.88
C GLN A 36 -7.73 -2.78 4.92
N PHE A 37 -8.92 -2.22 4.98
CA PHE A 37 -9.22 -1.19 5.97
C PHE A 37 -10.68 -1.20 6.35
N LYS A 38 -10.95 -0.72 7.55
CA LYS A 38 -12.30 -0.52 8.06
C LYS A 38 -12.33 0.77 8.89
N GLU A 39 -13.47 1.44 8.85
CA GLU A 39 -13.69 2.59 9.70
C GLU A 39 -14.18 2.11 11.06
N LYS A 40 -13.60 2.66 12.12
CA LYS A 40 -14.11 2.48 13.47
C LYS A 40 -14.99 3.67 13.80
N ASP A 41 -16.28 3.41 13.94
CA ASP A 41 -17.23 4.41 14.39
C ASP A 41 -17.33 4.39 15.92
N ARG A 42 -17.51 5.57 16.54
CA ARG A 42 -17.80 5.70 17.98
C ARG A 42 -19.02 4.92 18.43
N ALA A 43 -19.95 4.65 17.52
CA ALA A 43 -21.18 3.90 17.81
C ALA A 43 -20.98 2.38 17.79
N PHE A 44 -19.75 1.88 17.73
CA PHE A 44 -19.41 0.45 17.69
C PHE A 44 -20.06 -0.31 16.53
N ARG A 45 -20.46 0.39 15.49
CA ARG A 45 -20.95 -0.27 14.28
C ARG A 45 -19.78 -0.92 13.58
N LYS A 46 -19.86 -2.23 13.39
CA LYS A 46 -18.87 -2.95 12.60
C LYS A 46 -19.11 -2.59 11.14
N SER A 47 -18.26 -1.73 10.57
CA SER A 47 -18.26 -1.54 9.14
C SER A 47 -17.60 -2.76 8.49
N ASP A 48 -18.05 -3.12 7.29
CA ASP A 48 -17.41 -4.18 6.53
C ASP A 48 -15.97 -3.78 6.19
N THR A 49 -15.09 -4.78 6.13
CA THR A 49 -13.71 -4.54 5.72
C THR A 49 -13.69 -4.23 4.22
N ASN A 50 -13.11 -3.11 3.86
CA ASN A 50 -12.86 -2.74 2.47
C ASN A 50 -11.52 -3.29 2.04
N VAL A 51 -11.46 -3.80 0.81
CA VAL A 51 -10.24 -4.38 0.25
C VAL A 51 -9.95 -3.73 -1.09
N VAL A 52 -8.74 -3.19 -1.23
CA VAL A 52 -8.26 -2.63 -2.50
C VAL A 52 -7.02 -3.39 -2.90
N ARG A 53 -6.99 -3.90 -4.12
CA ARG A 53 -5.82 -4.58 -4.68
C ARG A 53 -5.16 -3.69 -5.73
N LEU A 54 -3.84 -3.59 -5.63
CA LEU A 54 -3.02 -2.86 -6.57
C LEU A 54 -1.96 -3.80 -7.14
N GLU A 55 -1.81 -3.82 -8.45
CA GLU A 55 -0.66 -4.47 -9.06
C GLU A 55 0.59 -3.64 -8.76
N TYR A 56 1.74 -4.28 -8.67
CA TYR A 56 2.97 -3.56 -8.35
C TYR A 56 3.28 -2.46 -9.37
N GLY A 57 2.96 -2.67 -10.64
CA GLY A 57 3.13 -1.66 -11.69
C GLY A 57 2.25 -0.42 -11.52
N GLU A 58 1.19 -0.50 -10.74
CA GLU A 58 0.30 0.64 -10.47
C GLU A 58 0.82 1.55 -9.36
N VAL A 59 1.81 1.10 -8.60
CA VAL A 59 2.40 1.91 -7.52
C VAL A 59 3.43 2.85 -8.12
N GLU A 60 3.17 4.13 -8.01
CA GLU A 60 4.10 5.16 -8.50
C GLU A 60 5.23 5.40 -7.51
N ALA A 61 4.92 5.43 -6.22
CA ALA A 61 5.91 5.67 -5.18
C ALA A 61 5.47 5.09 -3.85
N ALA A 62 6.44 4.71 -3.05
CA ALA A 62 6.23 4.30 -1.65
C ALA A 62 7.37 4.87 -0.82
N GLU A 63 7.02 5.43 0.34
CA GLU A 63 8.00 6.07 1.20
C GLU A 63 7.69 5.79 2.67
N TYR A 64 8.71 5.36 3.43
CA TYR A 64 8.62 5.21 4.86
C TYR A 64 9.23 6.44 5.53
N ILE A 65 8.44 7.12 6.37
CA ILE A 65 8.89 8.32 7.07
C ILE A 65 8.96 8.05 8.57
N SER A 66 10.15 8.25 9.12
CA SER A 66 10.41 8.13 10.56
C SER A 66 11.08 9.39 11.05
N LYS A 67 10.29 10.27 11.66
CA LYS A 67 10.77 11.52 12.27
C LYS A 67 10.68 11.43 13.78
N TRP A 68 11.61 12.09 14.44
CA TRP A 68 11.66 12.14 15.90
C TRP A 68 10.36 12.74 16.48
N PHE A 69 9.78 12.06 17.46
CA PHE A 69 8.54 12.44 18.14
C PHE A 69 7.28 12.48 17.26
N GLN A 70 7.32 11.91 16.08
CA GLN A 70 6.15 11.82 15.20
C GLN A 70 5.79 10.37 14.93
N PRO A 71 4.51 10.09 14.62
CA PRO A 71 4.12 8.75 14.20
C PRO A 71 4.89 8.31 12.95
N LYS A 72 5.21 7.03 12.87
CA LYS A 72 5.83 6.46 11.67
C LYS A 72 4.79 6.39 10.57
N LEU A 73 5.15 6.84 9.39
CA LEU A 73 4.23 6.87 8.25
C LEU A 73 4.75 6.03 7.10
N LEU A 74 3.83 5.33 6.44
CA LEU A 74 4.08 4.71 5.16
C LEU A 74 3.18 5.41 4.15
N ILE A 75 3.76 6.06 3.17
CA ILE A 75 3.04 6.80 2.15
C ILE A 75 3.05 6.00 0.86
N LEU A 76 1.88 5.79 0.27
CA LEU A 76 1.73 5.12 -1.01
C LEU A 76 1.09 6.08 -2.00
N GLN A 77 1.65 6.12 -3.21
CA GLN A 77 1.11 6.87 -4.33
C GLN A 77 0.83 5.87 -5.46
N THR A 78 -0.41 5.82 -5.93
CA THR A 78 -0.77 4.99 -7.08
C THR A 78 -0.96 5.83 -8.34
N ARG A 79 -0.75 5.18 -9.50
CA ARG A 79 -1.04 5.75 -10.82
C ARG A 79 -2.52 5.65 -11.18
N SER A 80 -3.29 4.90 -10.39
CA SER A 80 -4.72 4.69 -10.58
C SER A 80 -5.48 5.26 -9.39
N PRO A 81 -5.65 6.62 -9.32
CA PRO A 81 -6.24 7.27 -8.14
C PRO A 81 -7.63 6.75 -7.77
N GLU A 82 -8.42 6.35 -8.75
CA GLU A 82 -9.78 5.84 -8.57
C GLU A 82 -9.85 4.60 -7.69
N LYS A 83 -8.79 3.81 -7.64
CA LYS A 83 -8.75 2.60 -6.80
C LYS A 83 -8.68 2.91 -5.31
N LEU A 84 -8.19 4.09 -4.95
CA LEU A 84 -8.06 4.51 -3.56
C LEU A 84 -9.11 5.55 -3.13
N ASP A 85 -10.07 5.85 -3.99
CA ASP A 85 -11.10 6.86 -3.70
C ASP A 85 -11.91 6.55 -2.45
N GLU A 86 -12.13 5.28 -2.14
CA GLU A 86 -12.87 4.87 -0.96
C GLU A 86 -12.07 4.95 0.33
N PHE A 87 -10.75 5.09 0.24
CA PHE A 87 -9.91 5.20 1.42
C PHE A 87 -10.04 6.61 2.00
N PRO A 88 -10.55 6.74 3.24
CA PRO A 88 -10.74 8.06 3.85
C PRO A 88 -9.43 8.82 3.99
N GLY A 89 -9.39 10.05 3.51
CA GLY A 89 -8.20 10.89 3.53
C GLY A 89 -7.29 10.70 2.32
N ALA A 90 -7.65 9.84 1.38
CA ALA A 90 -6.89 9.70 0.14
C ALA A 90 -6.95 10.99 -0.68
N ASP A 91 -5.81 11.42 -1.21
CA ASP A 91 -5.70 12.63 -2.02
C ASP A 91 -5.06 12.28 -3.36
N VAL A 92 -5.91 12.18 -4.39
CA VAL A 92 -5.50 11.87 -5.77
C VAL A 92 -4.55 10.67 -5.83
N GLY A 93 -4.98 9.55 -5.23
CA GLY A 93 -4.21 8.31 -5.24
C GLY A 93 -3.07 8.23 -4.22
N ARG A 94 -2.96 9.23 -3.34
CA ARG A 94 -1.97 9.23 -2.27
C ARG A 94 -2.64 8.92 -0.93
N VAL A 95 -2.10 7.93 -0.23
CA VAL A 95 -2.58 7.59 1.11
C VAL A 95 -1.42 7.59 2.09
N GLU A 96 -1.69 8.05 3.32
CA GLU A 96 -0.74 8.04 4.42
C GLU A 96 -1.23 7.06 5.47
N LEU A 97 -0.40 6.10 5.80
CA LEU A 97 -0.72 5.06 6.78
C LEU A 97 0.14 5.27 8.03
N GLN A 98 -0.50 5.49 9.18
CA GLN A 98 0.24 5.50 10.44
C GLN A 98 0.55 4.08 10.86
N VAL A 99 1.82 3.72 10.77
CA VAL A 99 2.29 2.37 11.00
C VAL A 99 2.25 2.04 12.49
N MET A 100 1.63 0.91 12.83
CA MET A 100 1.64 0.42 14.20
C MET A 100 3.05 -0.04 14.58
N ARG A 101 3.38 0.13 15.86
CA ARG A 101 4.73 -0.10 16.38
C ARG A 101 5.29 -1.47 16.02
N GLU A 102 4.48 -2.50 16.10
CA GLU A 102 4.88 -3.89 15.80
C GLU A 102 5.15 -4.13 14.31
N SER A 103 4.73 -3.23 13.44
CA SER A 103 4.89 -3.38 11.99
C SER A 103 5.99 -2.49 11.38
N THR A 104 6.74 -1.75 12.19
CA THR A 104 7.74 -0.81 11.68
C THR A 104 8.86 -1.48 10.89
N SER A 105 9.29 -2.67 11.31
CA SER A 105 10.34 -3.40 10.58
C SER A 105 9.89 -3.82 9.18
N HIS A 106 8.64 -4.24 9.03
CA HIS A 106 8.06 -4.56 7.73
C HIS A 106 7.85 -3.29 6.89
N ALA A 107 7.33 -2.22 7.50
CA ALA A 107 7.07 -0.97 6.80
C ALA A 107 8.34 -0.39 6.15
N LYS A 108 9.49 -0.50 6.82
CA LYS A 108 10.77 -0.06 6.28
C LYS A 108 11.17 -0.78 5.00
N ARG A 109 10.66 -1.98 4.78
CA ARG A 109 11.04 -2.84 3.66
C ARG A 109 10.09 -2.75 2.47
N VAL A 110 8.94 -2.09 2.64
CA VAL A 110 7.91 -2.05 1.61
C VAL A 110 8.39 -1.42 0.31
N ALA A 111 9.05 -0.26 0.39
CA ALA A 111 9.53 0.43 -0.80
C ALA A 111 10.51 -0.43 -1.61
N ALA A 112 11.44 -1.09 -0.92
CA ALA A 112 12.41 -1.97 -1.56
C ALA A 112 11.74 -3.19 -2.20
N LEU A 113 10.73 -3.75 -1.54
CA LEU A 113 9.98 -4.88 -2.10
C LEU A 113 9.21 -4.46 -3.35
N ILE A 114 8.58 -3.30 -3.35
CA ILE A 114 7.87 -2.78 -4.52
C ILE A 114 8.84 -2.60 -5.68
N ASP A 115 9.99 -1.98 -5.45
CA ASP A 115 11.01 -1.81 -6.48
C ASP A 115 11.47 -3.16 -7.05
N TYR A 116 11.69 -4.14 -6.18
CA TYR A 116 12.09 -5.48 -6.60
C TYR A 116 11.03 -6.13 -7.49
N ARG A 117 9.76 -6.07 -7.09
CA ARG A 117 8.65 -6.66 -7.84
C ARG A 117 8.45 -5.97 -9.19
N GLN A 118 8.60 -4.65 -9.23
CA GLN A 118 8.51 -3.88 -10.47
C GLN A 118 9.66 -4.25 -11.42
N SER A 119 10.86 -4.45 -10.88
CA SER A 119 12.02 -4.88 -11.67
C SER A 119 11.85 -6.28 -12.23
N GLU A 120 11.29 -7.20 -11.47
CA GLU A 120 10.96 -8.54 -11.96
C GLU A 120 9.99 -8.48 -13.14
N ALA A 121 8.91 -7.72 -13.01
CA ALA A 121 7.91 -7.56 -14.06
C ALA A 121 8.53 -6.96 -15.33
N PHE A 122 9.38 -5.98 -15.17
CA PHE A 122 10.09 -5.35 -16.30
C PHE A 122 11.01 -6.34 -17.01
N LEU A 123 11.74 -7.15 -16.27
CA LEU A 123 12.63 -8.16 -16.85
C LEU A 123 11.86 -9.24 -17.60
N GLU A 124 10.75 -9.70 -17.06
CA GLU A 124 9.88 -10.67 -17.74
C GLU A 124 9.34 -10.13 -19.07
N GLU A 125 8.87 -8.88 -19.06
CA GLU A 125 8.43 -8.22 -20.31
C GLU A 125 9.55 -8.08 -21.32
N SER A 126 10.76 -7.74 -20.87
CA SER A 126 11.92 -7.60 -21.75
C SER A 126 12.32 -8.93 -22.36
N GLU A 127 12.30 -10.01 -21.60
CA GLU A 127 12.57 -11.36 -22.11
C GLU A 127 11.54 -11.80 -23.14
N GLU A 128 10.26 -11.55 -22.89
CA GLU A 128 9.20 -11.85 -23.85
C GLU A 128 9.37 -11.09 -25.16
N ARG A 129 9.75 -9.83 -25.11
CA ARG A 129 10.01 -9.02 -26.30
C ARG A 129 11.19 -9.57 -27.10
N VAL A 130 12.25 -9.97 -26.44
CA VAL A 130 13.42 -10.57 -27.09
C VAL A 130 13.04 -11.87 -27.78
N GLU A 131 12.28 -12.74 -27.12
CA GLU A 131 11.81 -14.00 -27.72
C GLU A 131 10.92 -13.76 -28.93
N ARG A 132 10.00 -12.81 -28.87
CA ARG A 132 9.16 -12.43 -30.01
C ARG A 132 9.96 -11.93 -31.18
N SER A 133 10.99 -11.14 -30.92
CA SER A 133 11.90 -10.66 -31.98
C SER A 133 12.65 -11.80 -32.63
N ARG A 134 13.07 -12.80 -31.87
CA ARG A 134 13.76 -13.99 -32.40
C ARG A 134 12.82 -14.86 -33.26
N GLU A 135 11.59 -15.02 -32.81
CA GLU A 135 10.59 -15.82 -33.54
C GLU A 135 10.19 -15.19 -34.85
N SER A 136 10.27 -13.87 -34.99
CA SER A 136 9.90 -13.16 -36.22
C SER A 136 11.03 -13.08 -37.25
N GLU A 137 12.20 -13.60 -36.95
CA GLU A 137 13.29 -13.78 -37.86
C GLU A 137 13.20 -15.17 -38.52
#